data_72dae99a8ff6b4ef28c3382272a6a0c8
#
_entry.id   72dae99a8ff6b4ef28c3382272a6a0c8
#
_cell.length_a   1.000
_cell.length_b   1.000
_cell.length_c   1.000
_cell.angle_alpha   90.00
_cell.angle_beta   90.00
_cell.angle_gamma   90.00
#
_symmetry.space_group_name_H-M   'P 1'
#
loop_
_entity.id
_entity.type
_entity.pdbx_description
1 polymer ?
#
loop_
_entity_poly.entity_id
_entity_poly.type
_entity_poly.pdbx_seq_one_letter_code
_entity_poly.pdbx_strand_id
1 'polypeptide(L)'
;MSARFLAQKELFDTQGYFKLICGAGNEDLEEVRRLSMIYTLSGATGMDISATPSVVEACMDGIDRAYELSHELKKEIKIRPFIMVSVGMPGDHHVRKSFIDPDLCIMCGLCVAPVCPTDAIDWDGPKTLAVVNQPKCIGCGDCSAICPRPDIISYIHNEKGLEEVLPECIQLGAENIELHAAVAEDDVIMKEWEIVNKANPSNYNSMCLDRLHMGNFGLENRIKQAKEFSGEKLIIQADGYPMSGGEDDYNTTLQAVATADVINKAFNMELNKRKKKIVYKKNREVTITTSGGTNSLTLNLAKQSGVNIQGVCIGTYARNIIYKYVKEKYDYENPAFWKDLNNIKEACEISENLIKSNIN
;
A
#
# COMPACT_ATOMS: atom_id res chain seq x y z
N MET A 1 -2.88 -2.52 -26.28
CA MET A 1 -3.18 -2.68 -24.83
C MET A 1 -3.28 -4.16 -24.53
N SER A 2 -2.65 -4.62 -23.46
CA SER A 2 -2.71 -6.03 -23.04
C SER A 2 -4.09 -6.39 -22.47
N ALA A 3 -4.43 -7.68 -22.45
CA ALA A 3 -5.67 -8.13 -21.82
C ALA A 3 -5.69 -7.80 -20.32
N ARG A 4 -4.54 -7.87 -19.66
CA ARG A 4 -4.39 -7.49 -18.24
C ARG A 4 -4.68 -6.01 -18.01
N PHE A 5 -4.16 -5.11 -18.87
CA PHE A 5 -4.46 -3.69 -18.79
C PHE A 5 -5.97 -3.41 -18.91
N LEU A 6 -6.66 -4.06 -19.87
CA LEU A 6 -8.10 -3.88 -20.05
C LEU A 6 -8.90 -4.41 -18.86
N ALA A 7 -8.49 -5.53 -18.28
CA ALA A 7 -9.13 -6.08 -17.08
C ALA A 7 -8.95 -5.13 -15.87
N GLN A 8 -7.77 -4.54 -15.68
CA GLN A 8 -7.55 -3.56 -14.60
C GLN A 8 -8.37 -2.29 -14.84
N LYS A 9 -8.44 -1.83 -16.09
CA LYS A 9 -9.29 -0.69 -16.46
C LYS A 9 -10.76 -0.95 -16.11
N GLU A 10 -11.28 -2.14 -16.41
CA GLU A 10 -12.65 -2.53 -16.07
C GLU A 10 -12.90 -2.50 -14.55
N LEU A 11 -11.95 -2.98 -13.74
CA LEU A 11 -12.04 -2.88 -12.28
C LEU A 11 -12.15 -1.44 -11.81
N PHE A 12 -11.39 -0.51 -12.39
CA PHE A 12 -11.51 0.91 -12.08
C PHE A 12 -12.84 1.51 -12.56
N ASP A 13 -13.31 1.12 -13.73
CA ASP A 13 -14.56 1.64 -14.30
C ASP A 13 -15.79 1.17 -13.51
N THR A 14 -15.72 -0.02 -12.91
CA THR A 14 -16.80 -0.63 -12.11
C THR A 14 -16.65 -0.39 -10.60
N GLN A 15 -15.60 0.28 -10.14
CA GLN A 15 -15.25 0.43 -8.70
C GLN A 15 -15.06 -0.93 -8.00
N GLY A 16 -14.53 -1.90 -8.74
CA GLY A 16 -14.22 -3.25 -8.26
C GLY A 16 -12.76 -3.42 -7.82
N TYR A 17 -11.98 -2.34 -7.78
CA TYR A 17 -10.56 -2.44 -7.42
C TYR A 17 -10.35 -2.35 -5.91
N PHE A 18 -9.88 -3.45 -5.33
CA PHE A 18 -9.43 -3.53 -3.94
C PHE A 18 -7.96 -3.94 -3.91
N LYS A 19 -7.11 -3.13 -3.29
CA LYS A 19 -5.67 -3.38 -3.16
C LYS A 19 -5.30 -3.60 -1.69
N LEU A 20 -4.75 -4.79 -1.38
CA LEU A 20 -4.08 -5.00 -0.11
C LEU A 20 -2.72 -4.29 -0.13
N ILE A 21 -2.40 -3.52 0.89
CA ILE A 21 -1.07 -2.96 1.09
C ILE A 21 -0.34 -3.80 2.14
N CYS A 22 0.65 -4.57 1.70
CA CYS A 22 1.55 -5.30 2.60
C CYS A 22 2.57 -4.36 3.26
N GLY A 23 2.83 -3.23 2.61
CA GLY A 23 3.74 -2.18 3.06
C GLY A 23 4.96 -2.03 2.15
N ALA A 24 5.23 -0.80 1.71
CA ALA A 24 6.34 -0.48 0.80
C ALA A 24 7.73 -0.85 1.38
N GLY A 25 7.86 -0.85 2.70
CA GLY A 25 9.08 -1.25 3.40
C GLY A 25 9.02 -2.65 4.03
N ASN A 26 7.96 -3.42 3.82
CA ASN A 26 7.84 -4.77 4.40
C ASN A 26 8.55 -5.79 3.50
N GLU A 27 9.60 -6.40 4.02
CA GLU A 27 10.41 -7.42 3.35
C GLU A 27 10.36 -8.77 4.10
N ASP A 28 9.39 -8.97 5.00
CA ASP A 28 9.12 -10.27 5.60
C ASP A 28 8.43 -11.18 4.56
N LEU A 29 9.21 -12.06 3.95
CA LEU A 29 8.77 -12.90 2.84
C LEU A 29 7.61 -13.81 3.20
N GLU A 30 7.59 -14.34 4.42
CA GLU A 30 6.54 -15.25 4.84
C GLU A 30 5.24 -14.51 5.17
N GLU A 31 5.32 -13.32 5.76
CA GLU A 31 4.14 -12.46 5.95
C GLU A 31 3.52 -12.11 4.59
N VAL A 32 4.32 -11.63 3.64
CA VAL A 32 3.83 -11.27 2.31
C VAL A 32 3.20 -12.48 1.61
N ARG A 33 3.82 -13.66 1.69
CA ARG A 33 3.31 -14.90 1.11
C ARG A 33 1.94 -15.28 1.68
N ARG A 34 1.79 -15.29 3.01
CA ARG A 34 0.53 -15.63 3.70
C ARG A 34 -0.57 -14.61 3.39
N LEU A 35 -0.25 -13.32 3.46
CA LEU A 35 -1.19 -12.24 3.17
C LEU A 35 -1.66 -12.31 1.70
N SER A 36 -0.74 -12.48 0.75
CA SER A 36 -1.06 -12.59 -0.67
C SER A 36 -1.96 -13.78 -0.96
N MET A 37 -1.72 -14.93 -0.33
CA MET A 37 -2.58 -16.11 -0.46
C MET A 37 -3.99 -15.85 0.08
N ILE A 38 -4.11 -15.38 1.34
CA ILE A 38 -5.41 -15.16 1.98
C ILE A 38 -6.23 -14.13 1.20
N TYR A 39 -5.63 -12.99 0.86
CA TYR A 39 -6.34 -11.93 0.16
C TYR A 39 -6.68 -12.29 -1.30
N THR A 40 -5.88 -13.13 -1.97
CA THR A 40 -6.23 -13.68 -3.28
C THR A 40 -7.45 -14.62 -3.19
N LEU A 41 -7.47 -15.53 -2.24
CA LEU A 41 -8.62 -16.40 -1.95
C LEU A 41 -9.87 -15.61 -1.57
N SER A 42 -9.70 -14.44 -0.99
CA SER A 42 -10.78 -13.55 -0.55
C SER A 42 -11.30 -12.62 -1.65
N GLY A 43 -10.64 -12.58 -2.82
CA GLY A 43 -11.07 -11.80 -3.97
C GLY A 43 -10.44 -10.41 -4.08
N ALA A 44 -9.33 -10.12 -3.42
CA ALA A 44 -8.55 -8.92 -3.67
C ALA A 44 -8.07 -8.86 -5.12
N THR A 45 -8.07 -7.68 -5.70
CA THR A 45 -7.73 -7.46 -7.11
C THR A 45 -6.34 -6.82 -7.27
N GLY A 46 -5.72 -6.37 -6.20
CA GLY A 46 -4.36 -5.80 -6.18
C GLY A 46 -3.60 -6.18 -4.92
N MET A 47 -2.28 -6.30 -5.05
CA MET A 47 -1.30 -6.46 -3.97
C MET A 47 -0.26 -5.38 -4.11
N ASP A 48 0.05 -4.70 -3.02
CA ASP A 48 1.05 -3.65 -2.94
C ASP A 48 2.16 -4.09 -1.99
N ILE A 49 3.36 -4.18 -2.51
CA ILE A 49 4.50 -4.78 -1.85
C ILE A 49 5.77 -3.93 -2.02
N SER A 50 6.80 -4.21 -1.25
CA SER A 50 8.12 -3.60 -1.43
C SER A 50 8.69 -3.91 -2.82
N ALA A 51 9.38 -2.92 -3.43
CA ALA A 51 10.11 -3.09 -4.69
C ALA A 51 11.42 -3.88 -4.47
N THR A 52 11.29 -5.06 -3.89
CA THR A 52 12.39 -5.98 -3.62
C THR A 52 12.12 -7.30 -4.37
N PRO A 53 13.02 -7.77 -5.24
CA PRO A 53 12.80 -8.96 -6.07
C PRO A 53 12.30 -10.18 -5.31
N SER A 54 12.92 -10.51 -4.16
CA SER A 54 12.50 -11.64 -3.32
C SER A 54 11.08 -11.46 -2.73
N VAL A 55 10.64 -10.22 -2.50
CA VAL A 55 9.27 -9.93 -2.03
C VAL A 55 8.27 -10.13 -3.16
N VAL A 56 8.63 -9.79 -4.41
CA VAL A 56 7.80 -10.10 -5.58
C VAL A 56 7.63 -11.61 -5.73
N GLU A 57 8.71 -12.39 -5.61
CA GLU A 57 8.65 -13.87 -5.66
C GLU A 57 7.77 -14.44 -4.53
N ALA A 58 7.89 -13.93 -3.32
CA ALA A 58 7.05 -14.36 -2.20
C ALA A 58 5.57 -14.04 -2.41
N CYS A 59 5.25 -12.86 -2.98
CA CYS A 59 3.88 -12.50 -3.36
C CYS A 59 3.32 -13.43 -4.44
N MET A 60 4.14 -13.72 -5.47
CA MET A 60 3.77 -14.66 -6.54
C MET A 60 3.48 -16.06 -6.00
N ASP A 61 4.37 -16.59 -5.14
CA ASP A 61 4.17 -17.90 -4.49
C ASP A 61 2.88 -17.91 -3.65
N GLY A 62 2.59 -16.84 -2.91
CA GLY A 62 1.35 -16.71 -2.17
C GLY A 62 0.11 -16.74 -3.08
N ILE A 63 0.13 -16.02 -4.20
CA ILE A 63 -0.94 -16.04 -5.18
C ILE A 63 -1.10 -17.44 -5.79
N ASP A 64 -0.02 -18.10 -6.18
CA ASP A 64 -0.06 -19.44 -6.78
C ASP A 64 -0.62 -20.47 -5.78
N ARG A 65 -0.24 -20.41 -4.51
CA ARG A 65 -0.83 -21.24 -3.44
C ARG A 65 -2.32 -20.98 -3.24
N ALA A 66 -2.78 -19.75 -3.45
CA ALA A 66 -4.22 -19.46 -3.43
C ALA A 66 -4.96 -20.24 -4.54
N TYR A 67 -4.41 -20.32 -5.74
CA TYR A 67 -4.99 -21.13 -6.82
C TYR A 67 -4.99 -22.62 -6.50
N GLU A 68 -3.92 -23.15 -5.90
CA GLU A 68 -3.84 -24.55 -5.47
C GLU A 68 -4.92 -24.89 -4.44
N LEU A 69 -5.13 -24.01 -3.45
CA LEU A 69 -6.08 -24.22 -2.35
C LEU A 69 -7.52 -23.83 -2.69
N SER A 70 -7.74 -23.08 -3.78
CA SER A 70 -9.05 -22.53 -4.13
C SER A 70 -10.14 -23.58 -4.24
N HIS A 71 -9.84 -24.72 -4.88
CA HIS A 71 -10.79 -25.81 -5.05
C HIS A 71 -11.16 -26.47 -3.72
N GLU A 72 -10.17 -26.75 -2.87
CA GLU A 72 -10.39 -27.40 -1.57
C GLU A 72 -11.18 -26.50 -0.61
N LEU A 73 -10.86 -25.20 -0.62
CA LEU A 73 -11.54 -24.17 0.19
C LEU A 73 -12.87 -23.70 -0.42
N LYS A 74 -13.23 -24.20 -1.62
CA LYS A 74 -14.43 -23.79 -2.38
C LYS A 74 -14.48 -22.27 -2.59
N LYS A 75 -13.34 -21.66 -2.94
CA LYS A 75 -13.18 -20.24 -3.25
C LYS A 75 -13.01 -20.04 -4.74
N GLU A 76 -13.70 -19.05 -5.30
CA GLU A 76 -13.55 -18.66 -6.70
C GLU A 76 -12.62 -17.45 -6.81
N ILE A 77 -11.52 -17.60 -7.53
CA ILE A 77 -10.60 -16.50 -7.86
C ILE A 77 -11.00 -15.97 -9.25
N LYS A 78 -11.79 -14.89 -9.27
CA LYS A 78 -12.32 -14.31 -10.52
C LYS A 78 -11.24 -13.65 -11.37
N ILE A 79 -10.25 -13.05 -10.74
CA ILE A 79 -9.13 -12.39 -11.40
C ILE A 79 -7.87 -12.61 -10.57
N ARG A 80 -6.74 -12.84 -11.25
CA ARG A 80 -5.44 -12.84 -10.60
C ARG A 80 -5.11 -11.42 -10.14
N PRO A 81 -4.78 -11.17 -8.88
CA PRO A 81 -4.43 -9.83 -8.40
C PRO A 81 -3.32 -9.18 -9.24
N PHE A 82 -3.40 -7.88 -9.42
CA PHE A 82 -2.32 -7.08 -10.00
C PHE A 82 -1.27 -6.80 -8.94
N ILE A 83 -0.02 -7.14 -9.23
CA ILE A 83 1.09 -6.87 -8.31
C ILE A 83 1.63 -5.48 -8.58
N MET A 84 1.61 -4.63 -7.57
CA MET A 84 2.17 -3.30 -7.56
C MET A 84 3.38 -3.29 -6.64
N VAL A 85 4.50 -2.80 -7.14
CA VAL A 85 5.69 -2.57 -6.32
C VAL A 85 5.80 -1.10 -5.97
N SER A 86 6.02 -0.81 -4.69
CA SER A 86 6.11 0.54 -4.17
C SER A 86 7.54 0.96 -3.96
N VAL A 87 7.86 2.16 -4.44
CA VAL A 87 9.14 2.84 -4.29
C VAL A 87 8.92 4.25 -3.76
N GLY A 88 9.95 4.85 -3.19
CA GLY A 88 9.90 6.22 -2.71
C GLY A 88 11.27 6.83 -2.58
N MET A 89 11.29 8.15 -2.40
CA MET A 89 12.52 8.91 -2.20
C MET A 89 13.19 8.61 -0.87
N PRO A 90 14.51 8.80 -0.80
CA PRO A 90 15.20 8.95 0.47
C PRO A 90 14.49 10.03 1.31
N GLY A 91 14.06 9.68 2.52
CA GLY A 91 13.28 10.55 3.39
C GLY A 91 11.78 10.22 3.45
N ASP A 92 11.24 9.51 2.47
CA ASP A 92 9.90 8.94 2.59
C ASP A 92 9.89 7.85 3.68
N HIS A 93 9.02 8.04 4.67
CA HIS A 93 8.96 7.12 5.82
C HIS A 93 8.46 5.71 5.47
N HIS A 94 7.87 5.49 4.29
CA HIS A 94 7.40 4.16 3.87
C HIS A 94 8.50 3.24 3.32
N VAL A 95 9.62 3.81 2.88
CA VAL A 95 10.71 3.06 2.25
C VAL A 95 12.01 3.08 3.04
N ARG A 96 12.08 3.90 4.10
CA ARG A 96 13.25 3.96 4.99
C ARG A 96 13.20 2.83 6.02
N LYS A 97 14.37 2.43 6.50
CA LYS A 97 14.54 1.46 7.58
C LYS A 97 15.20 2.13 8.78
N SER A 98 14.69 1.93 9.98
CA SER A 98 15.30 2.47 11.19
C SER A 98 16.64 1.79 11.48
N PHE A 99 17.59 2.56 11.96
CA PHE A 99 18.84 2.10 12.53
C PHE A 99 19.02 2.72 13.92
N ILE A 100 19.26 1.90 14.92
CA ILE A 100 19.52 2.34 16.30
C ILE A 100 21.02 2.25 16.52
N ASP A 101 21.66 3.39 16.85
CA ASP A 101 23.08 3.43 17.12
C ASP A 101 23.40 2.63 18.41
N PRO A 102 24.15 1.50 18.31
CA PRO A 102 24.42 0.64 19.44
C PRO A 102 25.30 1.31 20.51
N ASP A 103 26.17 2.23 20.11
CA ASP A 103 27.10 2.91 21.02
C ASP A 103 26.41 4.00 21.86
N LEU A 104 25.28 4.51 21.38
CA LEU A 104 24.52 5.58 22.02
C LEU A 104 23.22 5.07 22.67
N CYS A 105 22.82 3.83 22.43
CA CYS A 105 21.61 3.24 22.96
C CYS A 105 21.68 3.10 24.49
N ILE A 106 20.73 3.69 25.21
CA ILE A 106 20.64 3.63 26.67
C ILE A 106 19.91 2.39 27.21
N MET A 107 19.55 1.45 26.34
CA MET A 107 18.94 0.16 26.68
C MET A 107 17.62 0.29 27.49
N CYS A 108 16.85 1.35 27.30
CA CYS A 108 15.59 1.57 28.04
C CYS A 108 14.45 0.64 27.58
N GLY A 109 14.51 0.07 26.37
CA GLY A 109 13.53 -0.84 25.83
C GLY A 109 12.21 -0.25 25.38
N LEU A 110 12.04 1.06 25.41
CA LEU A 110 10.78 1.72 25.06
C LEU A 110 10.39 1.53 23.59
N CYS A 111 11.37 1.36 22.70
CA CYS A 111 11.13 1.11 21.26
C CYS A 111 10.86 -0.36 20.91
N VAL A 112 11.11 -1.28 21.84
CA VAL A 112 10.77 -2.71 21.67
C VAL A 112 9.25 -2.87 21.85
N ALA A 113 8.71 -4.01 21.44
CA ALA A 113 7.25 -4.27 21.55
C ALA A 113 6.64 -3.76 22.88
N PRO A 114 5.44 -3.19 22.88
CA PRO A 114 4.45 -3.17 21.80
C PRO A 114 4.48 -1.93 20.88
N VAL A 115 5.48 -1.09 20.96
CA VAL A 115 5.53 0.18 20.20
C VAL A 115 5.80 -0.07 18.72
N CYS A 116 6.67 -1.03 18.39
CA CYS A 116 6.92 -1.37 16.99
C CYS A 116 5.73 -2.17 16.40
N PRO A 117 5.00 -1.62 15.41
CA PRO A 117 3.77 -2.26 14.90
C PRO A 117 4.03 -3.55 14.10
N THR A 118 5.28 -3.83 13.74
CA THR A 118 5.68 -5.03 12.98
C THR A 118 6.62 -5.94 13.77
N ASP A 119 6.81 -5.68 15.07
CA ASP A 119 7.80 -6.38 15.92
C ASP A 119 9.19 -6.45 15.28
N ALA A 120 9.57 -5.37 14.61
CA ALA A 120 10.88 -5.28 13.95
C ALA A 120 12.01 -4.94 14.92
N ILE A 121 11.74 -4.59 16.17
CA ILE A 121 12.77 -4.24 17.15
C ILE A 121 12.75 -5.25 18.27
N ASP A 122 13.90 -5.88 18.48
CA ASP A 122 14.11 -6.86 19.54
C ASP A 122 15.45 -6.60 20.24
N TRP A 123 15.72 -7.37 21.28
CA TRP A 123 16.98 -7.31 22.02
C TRP A 123 18.05 -8.17 21.36
N ASP A 124 19.27 -7.65 21.25
CA ASP A 124 20.45 -8.45 20.93
C ASP A 124 20.87 -9.27 22.16
N GLY A 125 20.29 -10.46 22.31
CA GLY A 125 20.50 -11.32 23.47
C GLY A 125 19.76 -10.86 24.74
N PRO A 126 20.21 -11.27 25.94
CA PRO A 126 19.47 -11.01 27.18
C PRO A 126 19.55 -9.52 27.58
N LYS A 127 18.71 -8.69 26.96
CA LYS A 127 18.50 -7.24 27.23
C LYS A 127 19.78 -6.39 27.11
N THR A 128 20.56 -6.58 26.06
CA THR A 128 21.78 -5.81 25.86
C THR A 128 21.58 -4.59 25.00
N LEU A 129 21.06 -4.73 23.79
CA LEU A 129 20.85 -3.65 22.83
C LEU A 129 19.52 -3.84 22.10
N ALA A 130 18.83 -2.76 21.78
CA ALA A 130 17.71 -2.82 20.87
C ALA A 130 18.23 -2.87 19.42
N VAL A 131 17.87 -3.91 18.68
CA VAL A 131 18.31 -4.14 17.30
C VAL A 131 17.11 -4.17 16.38
N VAL A 132 17.25 -3.56 15.23
CA VAL A 132 16.21 -3.52 14.20
C VAL A 132 16.38 -4.66 13.21
N ASN A 133 15.38 -5.53 13.12
CA ASN A 133 15.24 -6.47 12.02
C ASN A 133 14.82 -5.71 10.77
N GLN A 134 15.77 -5.44 9.88
CA GLN A 134 15.57 -4.59 8.71
C GLN A 134 14.43 -5.06 7.79
N PRO A 135 14.31 -6.36 7.44
CA PRO A 135 13.19 -6.87 6.65
C PRO A 135 11.80 -6.56 7.23
N LYS A 136 11.65 -6.59 8.55
CA LYS A 136 10.38 -6.32 9.22
C LYS A 136 10.09 -4.82 9.42
N CYS A 137 11.12 -3.98 9.36
CA CYS A 137 10.97 -2.55 9.58
C CYS A 137 10.23 -1.86 8.42
N ILE A 138 9.14 -1.17 8.72
CA ILE A 138 8.34 -0.39 7.76
C ILE A 138 8.63 1.11 7.82
N GLY A 139 9.62 1.55 8.59
CA GLY A 139 10.04 2.96 8.66
C GLY A 139 9.03 3.94 9.28
N CYS A 140 8.01 3.47 9.99
CA CYS A 140 6.92 4.30 10.55
C CYS A 140 7.39 5.45 11.45
N GLY A 141 8.52 5.27 12.14
CA GLY A 141 9.09 6.31 13.02
C GLY A 141 8.64 6.23 14.48
N ASP A 142 7.78 5.29 14.86
CA ASP A 142 7.25 5.19 16.24
C ASP A 142 8.37 4.95 17.26
N CYS A 143 9.41 4.21 16.88
CA CYS A 143 10.61 4.02 17.70
C CYS A 143 11.33 5.32 17.98
N SER A 144 11.44 6.23 17.02
CA SER A 144 12.04 7.54 17.19
C SER A 144 11.17 8.45 18.03
N ALA A 145 9.85 8.41 17.85
CA ALA A 145 8.90 9.23 18.60
C ALA A 145 8.87 8.89 20.10
N ILE A 146 9.05 7.60 20.46
CA ILE A 146 9.05 7.17 21.86
C ILE A 146 10.43 7.26 22.52
N CYS A 147 11.51 7.32 21.72
CA CYS A 147 12.86 7.31 22.25
C CYS A 147 13.16 8.61 23.02
N PRO A 148 13.64 8.57 24.29
CA PRO A 148 14.04 9.76 25.02
C PRO A 148 15.29 10.41 24.41
N ARG A 149 15.96 9.74 23.50
CA ARG A 149 17.10 10.21 22.71
C ARG A 149 16.87 9.93 21.23
N PRO A 150 15.98 10.67 20.57
CA PRO A 150 15.63 10.40 19.16
C PRO A 150 16.81 10.61 18.20
N ASP A 151 17.83 11.37 18.60
CA ASP A 151 19.09 11.61 17.88
C ASP A 151 19.92 10.34 17.61
N ILE A 152 19.68 9.26 18.36
CA ILE A 152 20.37 7.97 18.17
C ILE A 152 19.70 7.09 17.14
N ILE A 153 18.51 7.46 16.67
CA ILE A 153 17.78 6.71 15.66
C ILE A 153 17.91 7.42 14.32
N SER A 154 18.63 6.79 13.41
CA SER A 154 18.78 7.23 12.03
C SER A 154 17.96 6.32 11.09
N TYR A 155 17.94 6.68 9.81
CA TYR A 155 17.22 5.89 8.80
C TYR A 155 18.16 5.53 7.65
N ILE A 156 18.11 4.26 7.26
CA ILE A 156 18.80 3.75 6.09
C ILE A 156 17.81 3.66 4.93
N HIS A 157 18.28 3.93 3.75
CA HIS A 157 17.53 3.82 2.51
C HIS A 157 18.17 2.73 1.62
N ASN A 158 17.36 2.10 0.79
CA ASN A 158 17.88 1.14 -0.18
C ASN A 158 18.78 1.88 -1.18
N GLU A 159 20.04 1.45 -1.32
CA GLU A 159 21.03 2.09 -2.20
C GLU A 159 20.84 1.69 -3.68
N LYS A 160 20.05 0.64 -3.99
CA LYS A 160 19.78 0.25 -5.36
C LYS A 160 18.95 1.32 -6.07
N GLY A 161 19.46 1.81 -7.21
CA GLY A 161 18.74 2.75 -8.04
C GLY A 161 17.45 2.16 -8.62
N LEU A 162 16.44 3.01 -8.82
CA LEU A 162 15.17 2.58 -9.42
C LEU A 162 15.37 1.94 -10.81
N GLU A 163 16.37 2.41 -11.57
CA GLU A 163 16.70 1.88 -12.90
C GLU A 163 17.18 0.42 -12.87
N GLU A 164 17.69 -0.05 -11.74
CA GLU A 164 18.14 -1.44 -11.57
C GLU A 164 17.03 -2.34 -11.02
N VAL A 165 16.32 -1.88 -9.98
CA VAL A 165 15.39 -2.72 -9.25
C VAL A 165 14.04 -2.88 -9.97
N LEU A 166 13.54 -1.83 -10.62
CA LEU A 166 12.22 -1.89 -11.25
C LEU A 166 12.13 -2.88 -12.42
N PRO A 167 13.12 -2.94 -13.35
CA PRO A 167 13.10 -3.95 -14.40
C PRO A 167 13.12 -5.37 -13.86
N GLU A 168 13.87 -5.65 -12.79
CA GLU A 168 13.94 -6.96 -12.16
C GLU A 168 12.58 -7.34 -11.54
N CYS A 169 11.93 -6.43 -10.80
CA CYS A 169 10.60 -6.66 -10.25
C CYS A 169 9.55 -6.92 -11.35
N ILE A 170 9.60 -6.17 -12.46
CA ILE A 170 8.68 -6.37 -13.61
C ILE A 170 8.91 -7.74 -14.25
N GLN A 171 10.15 -8.16 -14.43
CA GLN A 171 10.47 -9.49 -14.96
C GLN A 171 9.96 -10.63 -14.08
N LEU A 172 9.94 -10.44 -12.77
CA LEU A 172 9.42 -11.39 -11.79
C LEU A 172 7.89 -11.40 -11.69
N GLY A 173 7.21 -10.45 -12.31
CA GLY A 173 5.75 -10.47 -12.40
C GLY A 173 5.03 -9.27 -11.78
N ALA A 174 5.74 -8.23 -11.35
CA ALA A 174 5.10 -6.95 -11.03
C ALA A 174 4.49 -6.33 -12.30
N GLU A 175 3.30 -5.77 -12.17
CA GLU A 175 2.55 -5.21 -13.30
C GLU A 175 2.34 -3.71 -13.20
N ASN A 176 2.42 -3.16 -11.97
CA ASN A 176 2.27 -1.75 -11.68
C ASN A 176 3.42 -1.28 -10.78
N ILE A 177 3.70 0.01 -10.83
CA ILE A 177 4.67 0.66 -9.94
C ILE A 177 3.96 1.80 -9.24
N GLU A 178 4.18 1.93 -7.91
CA GLU A 178 3.72 3.07 -7.13
C GLU A 178 4.91 3.88 -6.63
N LEU A 179 4.94 5.17 -6.94
CA LEU A 179 5.90 6.12 -6.40
C LEU A 179 5.28 6.84 -5.20
N HIS A 180 5.87 6.67 -4.02
CA HIS A 180 5.56 7.49 -2.86
C HIS A 180 6.16 8.88 -3.05
N ALA A 181 5.31 9.87 -3.22
CA ALA A 181 5.69 11.20 -3.66
C ALA A 181 5.14 12.31 -2.74
N ALA A 182 4.82 11.98 -1.49
CA ALA A 182 4.31 12.91 -0.49
C ALA A 182 5.43 13.70 0.21
N VAL A 183 6.33 14.27 -0.56
CA VAL A 183 7.45 15.13 -0.12
C VAL A 183 7.47 16.41 -0.94
N ALA A 184 8.18 17.44 -0.47
CA ALA A 184 8.11 18.78 -1.07
C ALA A 184 8.94 18.95 -2.37
N GLU A 185 9.91 18.09 -2.63
CA GLU A 185 10.91 18.23 -3.69
C GLU A 185 10.39 17.81 -5.07
N ASP A 186 9.70 18.72 -5.78
CA ASP A 186 9.09 18.45 -7.09
C ASP A 186 10.08 17.93 -8.15
N ASP A 187 11.24 18.56 -8.28
CA ASP A 187 12.21 18.22 -9.33
C ASP A 187 12.77 16.81 -9.19
N VAL A 188 12.96 16.35 -7.97
CA VAL A 188 13.49 15.01 -7.70
C VAL A 188 12.40 13.97 -7.94
N ILE A 189 11.20 14.22 -7.45
CA ILE A 189 10.02 13.35 -7.68
C ILE A 189 9.77 13.18 -9.19
N MET A 190 9.83 14.22 -9.96
CA MET A 190 9.54 14.12 -11.40
C MET A 190 10.63 13.36 -12.18
N LYS A 191 11.89 13.41 -11.74
CA LYS A 191 12.96 12.55 -12.29
C LYS A 191 12.70 11.06 -11.99
N GLU A 192 12.32 10.73 -10.76
CA GLU A 192 11.97 9.36 -10.40
C GLU A 192 10.70 8.89 -11.13
N TRP A 193 9.72 9.79 -11.31
CA TRP A 193 8.52 9.49 -12.07
C TRP A 193 8.81 9.17 -13.54
N GLU A 194 9.79 9.85 -14.14
CA GLU A 194 10.26 9.54 -15.48
C GLU A 194 10.86 8.13 -15.55
N ILE A 195 11.68 7.73 -14.54
CA ILE A 195 12.24 6.37 -14.44
C ILE A 195 11.13 5.34 -14.32
N VAL A 196 10.16 5.57 -13.46
CA VAL A 196 8.98 4.70 -13.28
C VAL A 196 8.25 4.48 -14.61
N ASN A 197 7.99 5.55 -15.36
CA ASN A 197 7.28 5.45 -16.64
C ASN A 197 8.12 4.79 -17.73
N LYS A 198 9.44 4.92 -17.69
CA LYS A 198 10.35 4.18 -18.59
C LYS A 198 10.37 2.69 -18.27
N ALA A 199 10.38 2.32 -16.98
CA ALA A 199 10.37 0.93 -16.55
C ALA A 199 9.04 0.23 -16.87
N ASN A 200 7.92 0.94 -16.77
CA ASN A 200 6.58 0.38 -16.98
C ASN A 200 5.72 1.25 -17.93
N PRO A 201 6.06 1.34 -19.21
CA PRO A 201 5.39 2.24 -20.15
C PRO A 201 3.99 1.77 -20.60
N SER A 202 3.66 0.51 -20.41
CA SER A 202 2.48 -0.13 -21.00
C SER A 202 1.30 -0.31 -20.04
N ASN A 203 1.53 -0.27 -18.74
CA ASN A 203 0.54 -0.50 -17.70
C ASN A 203 0.27 0.78 -16.88
N TYR A 204 -0.58 0.65 -15.87
CA TYR A 204 -0.83 1.73 -14.92
C TYR A 204 0.37 1.92 -13.99
N ASN A 205 0.69 3.20 -13.74
CA ASN A 205 1.60 3.61 -12.67
C ASN A 205 0.85 4.49 -11.68
N SER A 206 1.15 4.33 -10.41
CA SER A 206 0.51 5.04 -9.31
C SER A 206 1.46 6.05 -8.68
N MET A 207 0.93 7.21 -8.33
CA MET A 207 1.62 8.19 -7.50
C MET A 207 0.84 8.37 -6.21
N CYS A 208 1.49 8.06 -5.08
CA CYS A 208 0.92 8.21 -3.75
C CYS A 208 1.15 9.62 -3.24
N LEU A 209 0.07 10.34 -2.91
CA LEU A 209 0.09 11.75 -2.55
C LEU A 209 -0.81 12.04 -1.36
N ASP A 210 -0.35 12.88 -0.44
CA ASP A 210 -1.15 13.44 0.65
C ASP A 210 -1.25 14.98 0.56
N ARG A 211 -2.12 15.56 1.39
CA ARG A 211 -2.31 17.00 1.46
C ARG A 211 -1.50 17.69 2.56
N LEU A 212 -0.94 16.92 3.48
CA LEU A 212 -0.20 17.46 4.62
C LEU A 212 1.07 18.17 4.17
N HIS A 213 1.81 17.53 3.27
CA HIS A 213 3.13 18.00 2.84
C HIS A 213 3.08 19.02 1.71
N MET A 214 2.01 19.04 0.89
CA MET A 214 1.97 19.86 -0.32
C MET A 214 0.86 20.91 -0.35
N GLY A 215 -0.19 20.74 0.43
CA GLY A 215 -1.42 21.50 0.26
C GLY A 215 -2.10 21.26 -1.11
N ASN A 216 -3.22 21.95 -1.36
CA ASN A 216 -4.01 21.70 -2.57
C ASN A 216 -3.31 22.14 -3.86
N PHE A 217 -2.59 23.26 -3.82
CA PHE A 217 -1.91 23.80 -5.01
C PHE A 217 -0.74 22.91 -5.45
N GLY A 218 0.11 22.50 -4.51
CA GLY A 218 1.22 21.60 -4.79
C GLY A 218 0.73 20.25 -5.30
N LEU A 219 -0.31 19.68 -4.67
CA LEU A 219 -0.96 18.44 -5.09
C LEU A 219 -1.46 18.53 -6.55
N GLU A 220 -2.20 19.59 -6.89
CA GLU A 220 -2.72 19.79 -8.25
C GLU A 220 -1.60 19.96 -9.29
N ASN A 221 -0.55 20.72 -8.96
CA ASN A 221 0.59 20.93 -9.84
C ASN A 221 1.35 19.63 -10.12
N ARG A 222 1.64 18.84 -9.08
CA ARG A 222 2.32 17.56 -9.20
C ARG A 222 1.53 16.56 -10.04
N ILE A 223 0.22 16.48 -9.86
CA ILE A 223 -0.63 15.62 -10.67
C ILE A 223 -0.62 16.05 -12.15
N LYS A 224 -0.64 17.35 -12.44
CA LYS A 224 -0.54 17.86 -13.82
C LYS A 224 0.77 17.41 -14.48
N GLN A 225 1.89 17.59 -13.81
CA GLN A 225 3.20 17.15 -14.29
C GLN A 225 3.26 15.62 -14.47
N ALA A 226 2.79 14.85 -13.48
CA ALA A 226 2.78 13.39 -13.58
C ALA A 226 1.94 12.90 -14.77
N LYS A 227 0.85 13.57 -15.07
CA LYS A 227 -0.04 13.25 -16.18
C LYS A 227 0.61 13.45 -17.55
N GLU A 228 1.56 14.36 -17.68
CA GLU A 228 2.32 14.58 -18.93
C GLU A 228 3.11 13.33 -19.33
N PHE A 229 3.61 12.56 -18.36
CA PHE A 229 4.34 11.30 -18.60
C PHE A 229 3.41 10.11 -18.81
N SER A 230 2.38 9.96 -17.97
CA SER A 230 1.58 8.74 -17.86
C SER A 230 0.26 8.79 -18.64
N GLY A 231 -0.25 9.99 -18.96
CA GLY A 231 -1.54 10.16 -19.63
C GLY A 231 -2.69 9.51 -18.86
N GLU A 232 -3.48 8.70 -19.56
CA GLU A 232 -4.63 7.99 -19.00
C GLU A 232 -4.24 6.80 -18.08
N LYS A 233 -2.96 6.43 -18.04
CA LYS A 233 -2.44 5.34 -17.21
C LYS A 233 -2.02 5.79 -15.81
N LEU A 234 -2.26 7.05 -15.47
CA LEU A 234 -1.99 7.59 -14.16
C LEU A 234 -3.05 7.18 -13.15
N ILE A 235 -2.62 6.53 -12.07
CA ILE A 235 -3.38 6.39 -10.84
C ILE A 235 -2.85 7.40 -9.83
N ILE A 236 -3.73 8.11 -9.15
CA ILE A 236 -3.38 8.83 -7.93
C ILE A 236 -3.95 8.09 -6.74
N GLN A 237 -3.06 7.64 -5.88
CA GLN A 237 -3.42 7.13 -4.58
C GLN A 237 -3.53 8.29 -3.60
N ALA A 238 -4.76 8.62 -3.25
CA ALA A 238 -5.08 9.69 -2.33
C ALA A 238 -4.90 9.21 -0.89
N ASP A 239 -3.80 9.61 -0.26
CA ASP A 239 -3.48 9.19 1.10
C ASP A 239 -4.10 10.10 2.15
N GLY A 240 -4.59 9.44 3.20
CA GLY A 240 -4.99 10.08 4.44
C GLY A 240 -3.83 10.21 5.42
N TYR A 241 -4.10 10.91 6.53
CA TYR A 241 -3.16 11.05 7.63
C TYR A 241 -3.91 10.94 8.97
N PRO A 242 -3.41 10.21 9.96
CA PRO A 242 -2.20 9.37 9.92
C PRO A 242 -2.40 8.13 9.02
N MET A 243 -1.34 7.74 8.33
CA MET A 243 -1.40 6.61 7.39
C MET A 243 -1.59 5.26 8.06
N SER A 244 -1.19 5.14 9.31
CA SER A 244 -1.29 3.91 10.13
C SER A 244 -2.60 3.79 10.90
N GLY A 245 -3.66 4.49 10.50
CA GLY A 245 -4.97 4.37 11.16
C GLY A 245 -5.44 2.92 11.19
N GLY A 246 -5.56 2.34 12.40
CA GLY A 246 -5.92 0.93 12.59
C GLY A 246 -7.35 0.72 13.07
N GLU A 247 -8.12 1.79 13.24
CA GLU A 247 -9.48 1.74 13.75
C GLU A 247 -10.53 1.69 12.63
N ASP A 248 -11.65 1.03 12.90
CA ASP A 248 -12.76 0.91 11.97
C ASP A 248 -13.80 2.01 12.23
N ASP A 249 -13.42 3.24 11.98
CA ASP A 249 -14.31 4.39 12.08
C ASP A 249 -14.16 5.37 10.89
N TYR A 250 -15.09 6.34 10.80
CA TYR A 250 -15.04 7.35 9.75
C TYR A 250 -13.89 8.35 9.91
N ASN A 251 -13.42 8.60 11.12
CA ASN A 251 -12.38 9.60 11.36
C ASN A 251 -11.04 9.14 10.78
N THR A 252 -10.71 7.85 10.88
CA THR A 252 -9.45 7.29 10.34
C THR A 252 -9.39 7.35 8.82
N THR A 253 -10.53 7.25 8.12
CA THR A 253 -10.58 7.27 6.66
C THR A 253 -10.97 8.62 6.05
N LEU A 254 -11.39 9.58 6.88
CA LEU A 254 -11.89 10.89 6.43
C LEU A 254 -10.89 11.65 5.57
N GLN A 255 -9.62 11.64 5.95
CA GLN A 255 -8.56 12.39 5.24
C GLN A 255 -8.32 11.84 3.83
N ALA A 256 -8.33 10.52 3.66
CA ALA A 256 -8.18 9.88 2.35
C ALA A 256 -9.33 10.27 1.41
N VAL A 257 -10.58 10.22 1.89
CA VAL A 257 -11.76 10.61 1.12
C VAL A 257 -11.72 12.11 0.81
N ALA A 258 -11.30 12.95 1.76
CA ALA A 258 -11.16 14.40 1.54
C ALA A 258 -10.07 14.74 0.52
N THR A 259 -8.96 14.00 0.50
CA THR A 259 -7.91 14.14 -0.51
C THR A 259 -8.44 13.76 -1.89
N ALA A 260 -9.16 12.64 -1.99
CA ALA A 260 -9.81 12.21 -3.23
C ALA A 260 -10.85 13.23 -3.75
N ASP A 261 -11.60 13.89 -2.86
CA ASP A 261 -12.56 14.96 -3.23
C ASP A 261 -11.84 16.16 -3.86
N VAL A 262 -10.73 16.61 -3.28
CA VAL A 262 -9.92 17.70 -3.84
C VAL A 262 -9.42 17.36 -5.24
N ILE A 263 -8.90 16.14 -5.43
CA ILE A 263 -8.39 15.69 -6.74
C ILE A 263 -9.54 15.60 -7.76
N ASN A 264 -10.70 15.06 -7.37
CA ASN A 264 -11.88 15.01 -8.24
C ASN A 264 -12.30 16.41 -8.69
N LYS A 265 -12.36 17.38 -7.79
CA LYS A 265 -12.75 18.77 -8.12
C LYS A 265 -11.77 19.41 -9.09
N ALA A 266 -10.48 19.12 -8.97
CA ALA A 266 -9.46 19.67 -9.85
C ALA A 266 -9.45 19.03 -11.25
N PHE A 267 -9.66 17.71 -11.35
CA PHE A 267 -9.44 16.96 -12.59
C PHE A 267 -10.66 16.30 -13.18
N ASN A 268 -11.52 15.68 -12.36
CA ASN A 268 -12.60 14.83 -12.82
C ASN A 268 -13.98 15.51 -12.86
N MET A 269 -14.06 16.76 -12.41
CA MET A 269 -15.34 17.53 -12.41
C MET A 269 -15.26 18.74 -13.34
N GLU A 270 -16.42 19.17 -13.84
CA GLU A 270 -16.54 20.33 -14.71
C GLU A 270 -17.85 21.09 -14.46
N LEU A 271 -17.87 22.37 -14.82
CA LEU A 271 -19.10 23.17 -14.76
C LEU A 271 -20.02 22.82 -15.95
N ASN A 272 -21.13 22.15 -15.64
CA ASN A 272 -22.19 21.99 -16.62
C ASN A 272 -22.94 23.32 -16.81
N LYS A 273 -22.62 24.04 -17.90
CA LYS A 273 -23.17 25.37 -18.19
C LYS A 273 -24.73 25.39 -18.33
N ARG A 274 -25.31 24.27 -18.81
CA ARG A 274 -26.78 24.17 -18.96
C ARG A 274 -27.48 24.03 -17.61
N LYS A 275 -26.94 23.20 -16.73
CA LYS A 275 -27.49 22.92 -15.38
C LYS A 275 -26.97 23.90 -14.32
N LYS A 276 -26.02 24.77 -14.64
CA LYS A 276 -25.34 25.71 -13.71
C LYS A 276 -24.83 25.03 -12.44
N LYS A 277 -24.33 23.79 -12.55
CA LYS A 277 -23.76 23.02 -11.43
C LYS A 277 -22.52 22.26 -11.85
N ILE A 278 -21.67 21.96 -10.88
CA ILE A 278 -20.51 21.10 -11.05
C ILE A 278 -20.98 19.66 -11.16
N VAL A 279 -20.45 18.93 -12.13
CA VAL A 279 -20.75 17.51 -12.39
C VAL A 279 -19.47 16.76 -12.71
N TYR A 280 -19.47 15.45 -12.53
CA TYR A 280 -18.37 14.61 -13.01
C TYR A 280 -18.30 14.62 -14.55
N LYS A 281 -17.08 14.67 -15.07
CA LYS A 281 -16.81 14.52 -16.51
C LYS A 281 -17.24 13.13 -16.99
N LYS A 282 -17.64 13.04 -18.25
CA LYS A 282 -18.00 11.76 -18.85
C LYS A 282 -16.83 10.77 -18.85
N ASN A 283 -15.65 11.27 -19.18
CA ASN A 283 -14.39 10.53 -19.10
C ASN A 283 -13.57 11.15 -17.96
N ARG A 284 -13.18 10.34 -16.98
CA ARG A 284 -12.30 10.81 -15.92
C ARG A 284 -10.91 11.13 -16.52
N GLU A 285 -10.27 12.15 -16.00
CA GLU A 285 -8.90 12.51 -16.40
C GLU A 285 -7.84 11.81 -15.58
N VAL A 286 -8.19 11.41 -14.36
CA VAL A 286 -7.30 10.77 -13.40
C VAL A 286 -8.04 9.65 -12.70
N THR A 287 -7.43 8.48 -12.62
CA THR A 287 -7.92 7.36 -11.80
C THR A 287 -7.52 7.62 -10.35
N ILE A 288 -8.48 7.56 -9.42
CA ILE A 288 -8.25 7.86 -8.01
C ILE A 288 -8.54 6.62 -7.17
N THR A 289 -7.56 6.20 -6.39
CA THR A 289 -7.72 5.24 -5.30
C THR A 289 -7.50 5.92 -3.97
N THR A 290 -8.03 5.38 -2.89
CA THR A 290 -7.83 5.91 -1.52
C THR A 290 -6.96 4.98 -0.71
N SER A 291 -6.09 5.56 0.14
CA SER A 291 -5.22 4.85 1.06
C SER A 291 -4.96 5.70 2.32
N GLY A 292 -4.16 5.20 3.25
CA GLY A 292 -3.81 5.94 4.47
C GLY A 292 -4.99 6.12 5.44
N GLY A 293 -5.03 5.33 6.50
CA GLY A 293 -6.13 5.30 7.46
C GLY A 293 -7.43 4.67 6.95
N THR A 294 -7.40 4.04 5.78
CA THR A 294 -8.55 3.36 5.16
C THR A 294 -8.95 2.10 5.92
N ASN A 295 -10.27 1.81 5.95
CA ASN A 295 -10.86 0.70 6.70
C ASN A 295 -12.15 0.19 6.02
N SER A 296 -13.00 -0.58 6.73
CA SER A 296 -14.24 -1.14 6.17
C SER A 296 -15.26 -0.08 5.75
N LEU A 297 -15.16 1.15 6.25
CA LEU A 297 -16.11 2.24 6.02
C LEU A 297 -15.70 3.18 4.87
N THR A 298 -14.54 2.98 4.25
CA THR A 298 -13.95 3.93 3.29
C THR A 298 -14.84 4.19 2.08
N LEU A 299 -15.28 3.14 1.39
CA LEU A 299 -16.16 3.30 0.22
C LEU A 299 -17.53 3.89 0.62
N ASN A 300 -18.05 3.49 1.77
CA ASN A 300 -19.33 4.02 2.27
C ASN A 300 -19.24 5.52 2.53
N LEU A 301 -18.17 6.00 3.19
CA LEU A 301 -17.93 7.42 3.40
C LEU A 301 -17.80 8.18 2.08
N ALA A 302 -17.05 7.64 1.12
CA ALA A 302 -16.91 8.24 -0.20
C ALA A 302 -18.28 8.40 -0.89
N LYS A 303 -19.11 7.34 -0.88
CA LYS A 303 -20.48 7.37 -1.44
C LYS A 303 -21.37 8.40 -0.74
N GLN A 304 -21.39 8.42 0.59
CA GLN A 304 -22.18 9.38 1.38
C GLN A 304 -21.76 10.84 1.12
N SER A 305 -20.47 11.06 0.89
CA SER A 305 -19.89 12.38 0.60
C SER A 305 -20.00 12.77 -0.88
N GLY A 306 -20.49 11.89 -1.75
CA GLY A 306 -20.57 12.13 -3.20
C GLY A 306 -19.20 12.14 -3.90
N VAL A 307 -18.19 11.55 -3.28
CA VAL A 307 -16.83 11.46 -3.80
C VAL A 307 -16.67 10.18 -4.62
N ASN A 308 -16.33 10.32 -5.89
CA ASN A 308 -16.11 9.18 -6.78
C ASN A 308 -14.66 8.70 -6.69
N ILE A 309 -14.46 7.47 -6.25
CA ILE A 309 -13.17 6.78 -6.20
C ILE A 309 -13.27 5.50 -7.02
N GLN A 310 -12.17 5.09 -7.65
CA GLN A 310 -12.12 3.92 -8.51
C GLN A 310 -11.63 2.67 -7.79
N GLY A 311 -11.11 2.83 -6.58
CA GLY A 311 -10.65 1.71 -5.76
C GLY A 311 -10.29 2.13 -4.34
N VAL A 312 -10.19 1.13 -3.48
CA VAL A 312 -9.78 1.28 -2.09
C VAL A 312 -8.55 0.42 -1.82
N CYS A 313 -7.54 1.02 -1.21
CA CYS A 313 -6.29 0.38 -0.83
C CYS A 313 -6.20 0.38 0.70
N ILE A 314 -6.01 -0.78 1.33
CA ILE A 314 -6.03 -0.91 2.79
C ILE A 314 -4.77 -1.65 3.26
N GLY A 315 -4.05 -1.04 4.17
CA GLY A 315 -2.80 -1.58 4.74
C GLY A 315 -2.98 -2.10 6.17
N THR A 316 -2.67 -1.27 7.15
CA THR A 316 -2.60 -1.67 8.57
C THR A 316 -3.90 -2.32 9.06
N TYR A 317 -5.05 -1.72 8.75
CA TYR A 317 -6.33 -2.30 9.14
C TYR A 317 -6.54 -3.70 8.57
N ALA A 318 -6.28 -3.88 7.26
CA ALA A 318 -6.44 -5.17 6.58
C ALA A 318 -5.53 -6.26 7.16
N ARG A 319 -4.30 -5.91 7.55
CA ARG A 319 -3.37 -6.86 8.19
C ARG A 319 -3.79 -7.18 9.62
N ASN A 320 -4.20 -6.17 10.39
CA ASN A 320 -4.56 -6.33 11.80
C ASN A 320 -5.77 -7.23 12.01
N ILE A 321 -6.82 -7.12 11.18
CA ILE A 321 -8.03 -7.94 11.35
C ILE A 321 -7.81 -9.44 11.19
N ILE A 322 -6.74 -9.84 10.50
CA ILE A 322 -6.35 -11.24 10.31
C ILE A 322 -5.04 -11.62 11.01
N TYR A 323 -4.44 -10.71 11.77
CA TYR A 323 -3.14 -10.92 12.43
C TYR A 323 -3.12 -12.20 13.28
N LYS A 324 -4.20 -12.46 14.03
CA LYS A 324 -4.38 -13.67 14.82
C LYS A 324 -4.16 -14.96 13.99
N TYR A 325 -4.65 -14.98 12.78
CA TYR A 325 -4.59 -16.14 11.89
C TYR A 325 -3.27 -16.26 11.15
N VAL A 326 -2.67 -15.12 10.81
CA VAL A 326 -1.44 -15.05 10.00
C VAL A 326 -0.19 -15.26 10.85
N LYS A 327 -0.15 -14.74 12.09
CA LYS A 327 1.05 -14.70 12.93
C LYS A 327 0.85 -15.27 14.34
N GLU A 328 -0.16 -14.84 15.10
CA GLU A 328 -0.25 -15.25 16.51
C GLU A 328 -0.43 -16.74 16.71
N LYS A 329 -1.27 -17.38 15.88
CA LYS A 329 -1.50 -18.83 15.95
C LYS A 329 -0.33 -19.64 15.42
N TYR A 330 0.35 -19.11 14.39
CA TYR A 330 1.47 -19.76 13.72
C TYR A 330 2.56 -18.73 13.46
N ASP A 331 3.64 -18.81 14.21
CA ASP A 331 4.86 -18.08 13.87
C ASP A 331 5.20 -18.22 12.37
N TYR A 332 5.81 -17.22 11.78
CA TYR A 332 6.14 -17.22 10.35
C TYR A 332 7.05 -18.38 9.93
N GLU A 333 7.84 -18.93 10.85
CA GLU A 333 8.67 -20.12 10.61
C GLU A 333 7.90 -21.45 10.73
N ASN A 334 6.63 -21.42 11.19
CA ASN A 334 5.87 -22.63 11.46
C ASN A 334 5.15 -23.15 10.20
N PRO A 335 5.59 -24.29 9.63
CA PRO A 335 4.97 -24.85 8.42
C PRO A 335 3.57 -25.42 8.65
N ALA A 336 3.13 -25.56 9.88
CA ALA A 336 1.79 -26.06 10.21
C ALA A 336 0.68 -25.08 9.74
N PHE A 337 0.98 -23.79 9.57
CA PHE A 337 0.07 -22.82 8.99
C PHE A 337 -0.51 -23.31 7.66
N TRP A 338 0.33 -23.82 6.75
CA TRP A 338 -0.04 -24.25 5.41
C TRP A 338 -0.96 -25.47 5.35
N LYS A 339 -1.08 -26.20 6.46
CA LYS A 339 -1.91 -27.40 6.61
C LYS A 339 -3.21 -27.13 7.35
N ASP A 340 -3.35 -26.00 8.03
CA ASP A 340 -4.55 -25.64 8.78
C ASP A 340 -5.56 -24.89 7.90
N LEU A 341 -6.27 -25.64 7.07
CA LEU A 341 -7.28 -25.10 6.15
C LEU A 341 -8.42 -24.39 6.87
N ASN A 342 -8.76 -24.77 8.10
CA ASN A 342 -9.78 -24.09 8.88
C ASN A 342 -9.32 -22.68 9.28
N ASN A 343 -8.06 -22.53 9.71
CA ASN A 343 -7.47 -21.24 10.03
C ASN A 343 -7.43 -20.33 8.80
N ILE A 344 -7.00 -20.86 7.64
CA ILE A 344 -6.98 -20.12 6.38
C ILE A 344 -8.39 -19.69 5.97
N LYS A 345 -9.39 -20.58 6.11
CA LYS A 345 -10.79 -20.30 5.78
C LYS A 345 -11.37 -19.17 6.64
N GLU A 346 -11.15 -19.21 7.95
CA GLU A 346 -11.60 -18.16 8.88
C GLU A 346 -10.97 -16.79 8.53
N ALA A 347 -9.67 -16.76 8.25
CA ALA A 347 -8.99 -15.55 7.78
C ALA A 347 -9.59 -15.02 6.48
N CYS A 348 -9.88 -15.91 5.52
CA CYS A 348 -10.52 -15.54 4.25
C CYS A 348 -11.93 -14.95 4.47
N GLU A 349 -12.74 -15.49 5.36
CA GLU A 349 -14.10 -14.99 5.64
C GLU A 349 -14.07 -13.55 6.18
N ILE A 350 -13.10 -13.23 7.04
CA ILE A 350 -12.90 -11.86 7.56
C ILE A 350 -12.45 -10.93 6.42
N SER A 351 -11.45 -11.34 5.64
CA SER A 351 -10.92 -10.55 4.52
C SER A 351 -11.95 -10.31 3.42
N GLU A 352 -12.79 -11.32 3.11
CA GLU A 352 -13.91 -11.16 2.16
C GLU A 352 -14.90 -10.09 2.59
N ASN A 353 -15.24 -10.04 3.87
CA ASN A 353 -16.15 -9.03 4.38
C ASN A 353 -15.57 -7.62 4.23
N LEU A 354 -14.27 -7.46 4.50
CA LEU A 354 -13.57 -6.20 4.26
C LEU A 354 -13.57 -5.82 2.79
N ILE A 355 -13.27 -6.76 1.89
CA ILE A 355 -13.27 -6.50 0.44
C ILE A 355 -14.66 -6.11 -0.02
N LYS A 356 -15.70 -6.89 0.34
CA LYS A 356 -17.10 -6.64 -0.05
C LYS A 356 -17.62 -5.28 0.42
N SER A 357 -17.14 -4.77 1.55
CA SER A 357 -17.52 -3.44 2.03
C SER A 357 -16.85 -2.30 1.23
N ASN A 358 -15.83 -2.60 0.43
CA ASN A 358 -14.99 -1.62 -0.27
C ASN A 358 -14.97 -1.75 -1.81
N ILE A 359 -15.84 -2.59 -2.37
CA ILE A 359 -16.07 -2.70 -3.82
C ILE A 359 -17.57 -2.61 -4.14
N ASN A 360 -17.91 -2.33 -5.43
CA ASN A 360 -19.30 -2.34 -5.92
C ASN A 360 -19.71 -3.73 -6.43
#